data_ad9289d19e78ba9ba8610db9cb77f64b
#
_entry.id   ad9289d19e78ba9ba8610db9cb77f64b
#
_cell.length_a   1.000
_cell.length_b   1.000
_cell.length_c   1.000
_cell.angle_alpha   90.00
_cell.angle_beta   90.00
_cell.angle_gamma   90.00
#
_symmetry.space_group_name_H-M   'P 1'
#
loop_
_entity.id
_entity.type
_entity.pdbx_description
1 polymer ?
#
loop_
_entity_poly.entity_id
_entity_poly.type
_entity_poly.pdbx_seq_one_letter_code
_entity_poly.pdbx_strand_id
1 'polypeptide(L)'
;MLEKLGIIGGLGPAATAQLFSQIVKYTNAQRDQDHLDITILNRPSIPDRTAYLLGKPGAASFVDPMRQAACELEEAGCTVLATPCNTAHARLDQIAAPLKDARFVSMPASTARFAKERGCARVGILATDGALAAGVYQGACDECGIEAVVPEPDVQAKVMSIIYDDVKAGRVADPAKVSSVCDAMIEAGCDGIILGCTELSLIKRDEGLGAFYLDSMEVLARNAILAFGKTPIGFD
;
A
#
# COMPACT_ATOMS: atom_id res chain seq x y z
N MET A 1 -7.32 20.45 19.17
CA MET A 1 -6.02 20.32 18.42
C MET A 1 -6.37 20.10 16.97
N LEU A 2 -5.60 20.68 16.05
CA LEU A 2 -5.74 20.35 14.63
C LEU A 2 -5.34 18.87 14.46
N GLU A 3 -6.22 18.09 13.80
CA GLU A 3 -5.89 16.69 13.46
C GLU A 3 -4.73 16.66 12.47
N LYS A 4 -3.78 15.74 12.67
CA LYS A 4 -2.56 15.63 11.87
C LYS A 4 -2.36 14.20 11.37
N LEU A 5 -1.98 14.06 10.10
CA LEU A 5 -1.59 12.78 9.51
C LEU A 5 -0.13 12.46 9.81
N GLY A 6 0.12 11.28 10.34
CA GLY A 6 1.47 10.73 10.47
C GLY A 6 1.74 9.68 9.38
N ILE A 7 2.89 9.78 8.71
CA ILE A 7 3.30 8.78 7.71
C ILE A 7 4.58 8.08 8.17
N ILE A 8 4.49 6.75 8.38
CA ILE A 8 5.67 5.91 8.55
C ILE A 8 6.17 5.51 7.17
N GLY A 9 7.21 6.18 6.73
CA GLY A 9 7.83 6.02 5.42
C GLY A 9 9.19 5.31 5.46
N GLY A 10 9.85 5.28 4.31
CA GLY A 10 11.15 4.64 4.13
C GLY A 10 11.10 3.18 3.67
N LEU A 11 9.92 2.64 3.40
CA LEU A 11 9.64 1.23 3.16
C LEU A 11 9.24 0.85 1.70
N GLY A 12 9.59 1.60 0.61
CA GLY A 12 10.71 2.45 0.33
C GLY A 12 10.47 3.97 0.34
N PRO A 13 11.58 4.70 0.24
CA PRO A 13 11.58 6.16 0.22
C PRO A 13 10.82 6.75 -0.97
N ALA A 14 10.97 6.21 -2.17
CA ALA A 14 10.25 6.65 -3.36
C ALA A 14 8.72 6.53 -3.20
N ALA A 15 8.24 5.41 -2.62
CA ALA A 15 6.84 5.20 -2.30
C ALA A 15 6.32 6.22 -1.27
N THR A 16 7.16 6.61 -0.31
CA THR A 16 6.82 7.64 0.69
C THR A 16 6.61 9.00 0.03
N ALA A 17 7.53 9.41 -0.83
CA ALA A 17 7.43 10.66 -1.60
C ALA A 17 6.19 10.65 -2.51
N GLN A 18 5.90 9.51 -3.15
CA GLN A 18 4.72 9.36 -3.99
C GLN A 18 3.42 9.48 -3.19
N LEU A 19 3.32 8.83 -2.02
CA LEU A 19 2.12 8.96 -1.18
C LEU A 19 1.86 10.42 -0.81
N PHE A 20 2.88 11.15 -0.39
CA PHE A 20 2.75 12.58 -0.08
C PHE A 20 2.26 13.38 -1.30
N SER A 21 2.89 13.16 -2.46
CA SER A 21 2.48 13.81 -3.72
C SER A 21 1.02 13.47 -4.11
N GLN A 22 0.60 12.23 -3.92
CA GLN A 22 -0.79 11.81 -4.21
C GLN A 22 -1.79 12.44 -3.23
N ILE A 23 -1.47 12.53 -1.93
CA ILE A 23 -2.33 13.22 -0.97
C ILE A 23 -2.51 14.69 -1.36
N VAL A 24 -1.44 15.38 -1.74
CA VAL A 24 -1.52 16.75 -2.22
C VAL A 24 -2.38 16.83 -3.50
N LYS A 25 -2.10 15.98 -4.49
CA LYS A 25 -2.80 15.97 -5.78
C LYS A 25 -4.30 15.69 -5.64
N TYR A 26 -4.67 14.76 -4.76
CA TYR A 26 -6.04 14.29 -4.64
C TYR A 26 -6.86 15.02 -3.57
N THR A 27 -6.26 15.92 -2.80
CA THR A 27 -7.03 16.78 -1.88
C THR A 27 -7.72 17.90 -2.68
N ASN A 28 -9.05 18.02 -2.53
CA ASN A 28 -9.79 19.16 -3.10
C ASN A 28 -9.44 20.44 -2.29
N ALA A 29 -8.36 21.09 -2.69
CA ALA A 29 -7.81 22.28 -2.06
C ALA A 29 -7.77 23.45 -3.05
N GLN A 30 -8.13 24.67 -2.60
CA GLN A 30 -8.06 25.91 -3.39
C GLN A 30 -6.83 26.76 -2.99
N ARG A 31 -6.23 26.47 -1.85
CA ARG A 31 -5.07 27.17 -1.27
C ARG A 31 -4.30 26.22 -0.35
N ASP A 32 -3.07 26.57 0.01
CA ASP A 32 -2.18 25.74 0.84
C ASP A 32 -2.84 25.31 2.17
N GLN A 33 -3.61 26.22 2.80
CA GLN A 33 -4.25 26.00 4.08
C GLN A 33 -5.41 24.98 4.03
N ASP A 34 -5.84 24.61 2.85
CA ASP A 34 -6.91 23.61 2.65
C ASP A 34 -6.32 22.17 2.63
N HIS A 35 -5.00 22.01 2.54
CA HIS A 35 -4.33 20.71 2.62
C HIS A 35 -4.28 20.14 4.05
N LEU A 36 -3.81 18.90 4.17
CA LEU A 36 -3.64 18.23 5.46
C LEU A 36 -2.31 18.64 6.11
N ASP A 37 -2.32 18.81 7.44
CA ASP A 37 -1.07 18.84 8.21
C ASP A 37 -0.48 17.44 8.28
N ILE A 38 0.76 17.27 7.81
CA ILE A 38 1.41 15.96 7.68
C ILE A 38 2.79 15.94 8.35
N THR A 39 3.03 14.91 9.15
CA THR A 39 4.37 14.57 9.65
C THR A 39 4.84 13.28 9.02
N ILE A 40 6.03 13.26 8.42
CA ILE A 40 6.60 12.08 7.76
C ILE A 40 7.87 11.63 8.49
N LEU A 41 7.88 10.40 8.98
CA LEU A 41 9.09 9.73 9.46
C LEU A 41 9.60 8.77 8.38
N ASN A 42 10.60 9.21 7.62
CA ASN A 42 11.19 8.37 6.58
C ASN A 42 12.35 7.55 7.16
N ARG A 43 12.13 6.25 7.41
CA ARG A 43 13.07 5.34 8.09
C ARG A 43 13.45 4.13 7.21
N PRO A 44 14.35 4.30 6.24
CA PRO A 44 14.78 3.20 5.37
C PRO A 44 15.57 2.11 6.10
N SER A 45 16.00 2.35 7.33
CA SER A 45 16.66 1.37 8.20
C SER A 45 15.72 0.30 8.77
N ILE A 46 14.39 0.46 8.65
CA ILE A 46 13.43 -0.56 9.09
C ILE A 46 13.65 -1.86 8.28
N PRO A 47 13.84 -3.03 8.96
CA PRO A 47 14.19 -4.28 8.32
C PRO A 47 13.19 -4.73 7.23
N ASP A 48 13.65 -5.58 6.30
CA ASP A 48 12.81 -6.11 5.20
C ASP A 48 11.63 -6.94 5.75
N ARG A 49 10.43 -6.55 5.36
CA ARG A 49 9.16 -7.13 5.82
C ARG A 49 8.93 -8.52 5.25
N THR A 50 9.25 -8.71 3.97
CA THR A 50 9.09 -10.00 3.28
C THR A 50 10.04 -11.04 3.85
N ALA A 51 11.31 -10.70 4.04
CA ALA A 51 12.28 -11.62 4.63
C ALA A 51 11.87 -12.08 6.04
N TYR A 52 11.38 -11.15 6.86
CA TYR A 52 10.87 -11.46 8.20
C TYR A 52 9.64 -12.37 8.16
N LEU A 53 8.63 -12.04 7.34
CA LEU A 53 7.37 -12.82 7.27
C LEU A 53 7.60 -14.24 6.73
N LEU A 54 8.57 -14.42 5.85
CA LEU A 54 8.96 -15.72 5.32
C LEU A 54 9.94 -16.50 6.23
N GLY A 55 10.31 -15.94 7.38
CA GLY A 55 11.24 -16.59 8.32
C GLY A 55 12.63 -16.83 7.73
N LYS A 56 13.10 -15.95 6.84
CA LYS A 56 14.43 -16.11 6.23
C LYS A 56 15.52 -16.03 7.30
N PRO A 57 16.57 -16.87 7.24
CA PRO A 57 17.67 -16.84 8.20
C PRO A 57 18.28 -15.44 8.33
N GLY A 58 18.43 -14.95 9.58
CA GLY A 58 18.99 -13.64 9.87
C GLY A 58 18.06 -12.46 9.65
N ALA A 59 16.81 -12.67 9.22
CA ALA A 59 15.85 -11.59 9.05
C ALA A 59 15.44 -10.98 10.40
N ALA A 60 15.70 -9.69 10.57
CA ALA A 60 15.30 -8.95 11.76
C ALA A 60 13.81 -8.56 11.71
N SER A 61 13.20 -8.40 12.90
CA SER A 61 11.81 -7.93 13.00
C SER A 61 11.69 -6.47 12.59
N PHE A 62 10.68 -6.16 11.79
CA PHE A 62 10.29 -4.80 11.46
C PHE A 62 9.24 -4.22 12.43
N VAL A 63 8.65 -5.05 13.29
CA VAL A 63 7.51 -4.67 14.14
C VAL A 63 7.91 -3.60 15.15
N ASP A 64 8.99 -3.82 15.93
CA ASP A 64 9.38 -2.88 16.97
C ASP A 64 9.86 -1.53 16.42
N PRO A 65 10.68 -1.46 15.36
CA PRO A 65 11.00 -0.17 14.75
C PRO A 65 9.78 0.60 14.21
N MET A 66 8.78 -0.11 13.65
CA MET A 66 7.54 0.52 13.19
C MET A 66 6.65 0.95 14.36
N ARG A 67 6.58 0.15 15.42
CA ARG A 67 5.88 0.50 16.66
C ARG A 67 6.45 1.78 17.27
N GLN A 68 7.76 1.87 17.37
CA GLN A 68 8.44 3.07 17.85
C GLN A 68 8.08 4.29 16.99
N ALA A 69 8.15 4.16 15.66
CA ALA A 69 7.78 5.24 14.75
C ALA A 69 6.31 5.66 14.90
N ALA A 70 5.40 4.71 15.13
CA ALA A 70 3.98 4.99 15.37
C ALA A 70 3.78 5.80 16.66
N CYS A 71 4.42 5.41 17.77
CA CYS A 71 4.36 6.14 19.03
C CYS A 71 4.94 7.57 18.90
N GLU A 72 6.08 7.75 18.22
CA GLU A 72 6.67 9.06 17.98
C GLU A 72 5.74 9.98 17.17
N LEU A 73 5.01 9.43 16.19
CA LEU A 73 4.03 10.21 15.43
C LEU A 73 2.83 10.58 16.31
N GLU A 74 2.34 9.68 17.16
CA GLU A 74 1.27 9.98 18.11
C GLU A 74 1.70 11.06 19.11
N GLU A 75 2.92 10.97 19.67
CA GLU A 75 3.51 11.98 20.54
C GLU A 75 3.67 13.34 19.85
N ALA A 76 3.92 13.35 18.53
CA ALA A 76 3.94 14.54 17.70
C ALA A 76 2.55 15.11 17.39
N GLY A 77 1.48 14.52 17.94
CA GLY A 77 0.09 14.94 17.79
C GLY A 77 -0.62 14.42 16.53
N CYS A 78 -0.06 13.37 15.90
CA CYS A 78 -0.77 12.72 14.80
C CYS A 78 -1.89 11.83 15.33
N THR A 79 -3.12 12.00 14.82
CA THR A 79 -4.31 11.23 15.21
C THR A 79 -4.67 10.15 14.19
N VAL A 80 -4.18 10.29 12.97
CA VAL A 80 -4.32 9.29 11.90
C VAL A 80 -2.93 8.92 11.39
N LEU A 81 -2.67 7.64 11.24
CA LEU A 81 -1.41 7.11 10.75
C LEU A 81 -1.59 6.37 9.44
N ALA A 82 -0.60 6.47 8.56
CA ALA A 82 -0.53 5.72 7.32
C ALA A 82 0.88 5.17 7.09
N THR A 83 0.99 4.06 6.39
CA THR A 83 2.27 3.54 5.91
C THR A 83 2.12 3.02 4.47
N PRO A 84 2.89 3.57 3.51
CA PRO A 84 2.87 3.09 2.13
C PRO A 84 3.68 1.79 1.98
N CYS A 85 3.25 0.75 2.67
CA CYS A 85 3.87 -0.57 2.62
C CYS A 85 2.82 -1.66 2.87
N ASN A 86 2.34 -2.30 1.82
CA ASN A 86 1.34 -3.37 1.92
C ASN A 86 1.79 -4.50 2.85
N THR A 87 3.04 -4.98 2.70
CA THR A 87 3.59 -6.08 3.47
C THR A 87 3.62 -5.80 4.99
N ALA A 88 3.81 -4.55 5.39
CA ALA A 88 3.82 -4.16 6.80
C ALA A 88 2.46 -4.38 7.48
N HIS A 89 1.36 -4.33 6.72
CA HIS A 89 0.00 -4.54 7.24
C HIS A 89 -0.22 -5.95 7.79
N ALA A 90 0.61 -6.93 7.42
CA ALA A 90 0.59 -8.28 8.03
C ALA A 90 0.79 -8.28 9.56
N ARG A 91 1.29 -7.21 10.12
CA ARG A 91 1.53 -7.05 11.57
C ARG A 91 1.00 -5.71 12.11
N LEU A 92 0.03 -5.11 11.39
CA LEU A 92 -0.48 -3.78 11.75
C LEU A 92 -1.04 -3.72 13.16
N ASP A 93 -1.75 -4.77 13.59
CA ASP A 93 -2.31 -4.87 14.96
C ASP A 93 -1.21 -4.82 16.01
N GLN A 94 -0.09 -5.53 15.78
CA GLN A 94 1.05 -5.50 16.68
C GLN A 94 1.74 -4.14 16.71
N ILE A 95 1.80 -3.46 15.59
CA ILE A 95 2.39 -2.12 15.46
C ILE A 95 1.51 -1.08 16.15
N ALA A 96 0.20 -1.18 16.00
CA ALA A 96 -0.77 -0.26 16.59
C ALA A 96 -1.04 -0.50 18.08
N ALA A 97 -0.70 -1.68 18.62
CA ALA A 97 -1.05 -2.07 19.99
C ALA A 97 -0.70 -1.05 21.11
N PRO A 98 0.41 -0.29 21.06
CA PRO A 98 0.72 0.69 22.10
C PRO A 98 0.03 2.05 21.93
N LEU A 99 -0.58 2.32 20.78
CA LEU A 99 -1.24 3.59 20.49
C LEU A 99 -2.47 3.78 21.40
N LYS A 100 -2.69 5.01 21.83
CA LYS A 100 -3.80 5.38 22.72
C LYS A 100 -4.98 5.94 21.94
N ASP A 101 -4.70 6.91 21.09
CA ASP A 101 -5.70 7.71 20.38
C ASP A 101 -5.53 7.66 18.86
N ALA A 102 -4.29 7.47 18.37
CA ALA A 102 -4.01 7.41 16.95
C ALA A 102 -4.48 6.08 16.33
N ARG A 103 -4.97 6.16 15.10
CA ARG A 103 -5.41 4.98 14.35
C ARG A 103 -4.79 4.92 12.97
N PHE A 104 -4.51 3.71 12.49
CA PHE A 104 -4.02 3.50 11.13
C PHE A 104 -5.16 3.50 10.10
N VAL A 105 -4.90 4.10 8.95
CA VAL A 105 -5.64 3.80 7.71
C VAL A 105 -5.11 2.48 7.17
N SER A 106 -5.93 1.44 7.18
CA SER A 106 -5.56 0.14 6.62
C SER A 106 -5.58 0.19 5.09
N MET A 107 -4.41 0.06 4.48
CA MET A 107 -4.26 0.05 3.03
C MET A 107 -4.98 -1.16 2.38
N PRO A 108 -4.83 -2.42 2.86
CA PRO A 108 -5.52 -3.57 2.27
C PRO A 108 -7.04 -3.49 2.42
N ALA A 109 -7.53 -3.20 3.63
CA ALA A 109 -8.97 -3.12 3.87
C ALA A 109 -9.63 -1.97 3.07
N SER A 110 -8.93 -0.84 2.93
CA SER A 110 -9.41 0.27 2.09
C SER A 110 -9.45 -0.12 0.62
N THR A 111 -8.44 -0.85 0.13
CA THR A 111 -8.37 -1.26 -1.27
C THR A 111 -9.43 -2.31 -1.61
N ALA A 112 -9.68 -3.27 -0.72
CA ALA A 112 -10.74 -4.25 -0.91
C ALA A 112 -12.14 -3.60 -0.94
N ARG A 113 -12.41 -2.63 -0.04
CA ARG A 113 -13.65 -1.85 -0.09
C ARG A 113 -13.79 -1.06 -1.37
N PHE A 114 -12.71 -0.42 -1.83
CA PHE A 114 -12.69 0.31 -3.10
C PHE A 114 -12.95 -0.62 -4.30
N ALA A 115 -12.37 -1.82 -4.31
CA ALA A 115 -12.69 -2.84 -5.32
C ALA A 115 -14.18 -3.19 -5.32
N LYS A 116 -14.78 -3.34 -4.13
CA LYS A 116 -16.22 -3.60 -3.99
C LYS A 116 -17.07 -2.42 -4.49
N GLU A 117 -16.69 -1.19 -4.16
CA GLU A 117 -17.34 0.04 -4.65
C GLU A 117 -17.32 0.10 -6.19
N ARG A 118 -16.26 -0.42 -6.81
CA ARG A 118 -16.11 -0.51 -8.29
C ARG A 118 -16.83 -1.72 -8.92
N GLY A 119 -17.49 -2.54 -8.10
CA GLY A 119 -18.26 -3.70 -8.56
C GLY A 119 -17.43 -4.95 -8.84
N CYS A 120 -16.15 -5.00 -8.40
CA CYS A 120 -15.34 -6.20 -8.58
C CYS A 120 -15.87 -7.36 -7.74
N ALA A 121 -15.95 -8.55 -8.33
CA ALA A 121 -16.29 -9.79 -7.68
C ALA A 121 -15.10 -10.74 -7.53
N ARG A 122 -14.10 -10.62 -8.44
CA ARG A 122 -12.91 -11.46 -8.49
C ARG A 122 -11.68 -10.63 -8.84
N VAL A 123 -10.73 -10.49 -7.92
CA VAL A 123 -9.55 -9.62 -8.11
C VAL A 123 -8.25 -10.41 -8.09
N GLY A 124 -7.36 -10.10 -9.03
CA GLY A 124 -5.98 -10.58 -9.01
C GLY A 124 -5.15 -9.77 -8.01
N ILE A 125 -4.28 -10.43 -7.24
CA ILE A 125 -3.43 -9.75 -6.25
C ILE A 125 -1.97 -9.83 -6.68
N LEU A 126 -1.39 -8.72 -7.10
CA LEU A 126 0.03 -8.60 -7.39
C LEU A 126 0.75 -8.01 -6.18
N ALA A 127 1.42 -8.85 -5.40
CA ALA A 127 2.08 -8.45 -4.16
C ALA A 127 3.36 -9.25 -3.91
N THR A 128 4.12 -8.90 -2.87
CA THR A 128 5.31 -9.67 -2.48
C THR A 128 4.91 -11.03 -1.90
N ASP A 129 5.81 -12.02 -2.00
CA ASP A 129 5.63 -13.35 -1.39
C ASP A 129 5.26 -13.26 0.10
N GLY A 130 5.90 -12.33 0.82
CA GLY A 130 5.60 -12.12 2.25
C GLY A 130 4.18 -11.59 2.49
N ALA A 131 3.66 -10.74 1.61
CA ALA A 131 2.29 -10.23 1.72
C ALA A 131 1.27 -11.32 1.36
N LEU A 132 1.54 -12.12 0.33
CA LEU A 132 0.68 -13.24 -0.07
C LEU A 132 0.66 -14.35 0.99
N ALA A 133 1.83 -14.76 1.49
CA ALA A 133 1.95 -15.77 2.54
C ALA A 133 1.27 -15.36 3.86
N ALA A 134 1.26 -14.06 4.16
CA ALA A 134 0.57 -13.51 5.32
C ALA A 134 -0.92 -13.23 5.10
N GLY A 135 -1.47 -13.47 3.92
CA GLY A 135 -2.88 -13.27 3.61
C GLY A 135 -3.34 -11.81 3.66
N VAL A 136 -2.43 -10.85 3.40
CA VAL A 136 -2.69 -9.41 3.62
C VAL A 136 -3.94 -8.92 2.87
N TYR A 137 -4.12 -9.36 1.63
CA TYR A 137 -5.29 -8.99 0.81
C TYR A 137 -6.39 -10.03 0.83
N GLN A 138 -6.04 -11.31 0.96
CA GLN A 138 -7.01 -12.41 0.93
C GLN A 138 -8.07 -12.21 2.02
N GLY A 139 -7.65 -11.93 3.27
CA GLY A 139 -8.59 -11.64 4.36
C GLY A 139 -9.43 -10.39 4.12
N ALA A 140 -8.82 -9.30 3.63
CA ALA A 140 -9.55 -8.06 3.35
C ALA A 140 -10.58 -8.22 2.21
N CYS A 141 -10.27 -9.02 1.19
CA CYS A 141 -11.19 -9.33 0.11
C CYS A 141 -12.34 -10.24 0.59
N ASP A 142 -12.04 -11.25 1.41
CA ASP A 142 -13.03 -12.15 2.01
C ASP A 142 -14.07 -11.38 2.84
N GLU A 143 -13.63 -10.44 3.69
CA GLU A 143 -14.50 -9.53 4.45
C GLU A 143 -15.43 -8.69 3.56
N CYS A 144 -15.01 -8.41 2.33
CA CYS A 144 -15.81 -7.68 1.33
C CYS A 144 -16.64 -8.60 0.42
N GLY A 145 -16.53 -9.93 0.56
CA GLY A 145 -17.17 -10.89 -0.33
C GLY A 145 -16.62 -10.84 -1.75
N ILE A 146 -15.30 -10.62 -1.90
CA ILE A 146 -14.58 -10.61 -3.17
C ILE A 146 -13.66 -11.82 -3.22
N GLU A 147 -13.65 -12.55 -4.31
CA GLU A 147 -12.71 -13.63 -4.53
C GLU A 147 -11.31 -13.07 -4.83
N ALA A 148 -10.33 -13.46 -4.03
CA ALA A 148 -8.94 -13.07 -4.18
C ALA A 148 -8.15 -14.14 -4.94
N VAL A 149 -7.62 -13.80 -6.10
CA VAL A 149 -6.80 -14.70 -6.94
C VAL A 149 -5.33 -14.30 -6.79
N VAL A 150 -4.51 -15.26 -6.43
CA VAL A 150 -3.04 -15.08 -6.38
C VAL A 150 -2.42 -15.67 -7.64
N PRO A 151 -1.30 -15.10 -8.12
CA PRO A 151 -0.60 -15.63 -9.29
C PRO A 151 -0.10 -17.07 -9.07
N GLU A 152 -0.07 -17.85 -10.14
CA GLU A 152 0.64 -19.13 -10.15
C GLU A 152 2.15 -18.93 -9.90
N PRO A 153 2.88 -19.95 -9.41
CA PRO A 153 4.25 -19.77 -8.94
C PRO A 153 5.23 -19.14 -9.94
N ASP A 154 5.11 -19.46 -11.23
CA ASP A 154 5.95 -18.90 -12.29
C ASP A 154 5.63 -17.44 -12.60
N VAL A 155 4.34 -17.06 -12.53
CA VAL A 155 3.88 -15.67 -12.66
C VAL A 155 4.29 -14.87 -11.41
N GLN A 156 4.16 -15.45 -10.22
CA GLN A 156 4.58 -14.82 -8.97
C GLN A 156 6.09 -14.55 -8.94
N ALA A 157 6.91 -15.45 -9.48
CA ALA A 157 8.35 -15.21 -9.61
C ALA A 157 8.65 -13.97 -10.47
N LYS A 158 7.86 -13.74 -11.54
CA LYS A 158 7.98 -12.51 -12.35
C LYS A 158 7.55 -11.28 -11.55
N VAL A 159 6.46 -11.35 -10.77
CA VAL A 159 6.03 -10.26 -9.87
C VAL A 159 7.16 -9.89 -8.91
N MET A 160 7.79 -10.86 -8.26
CA MET A 160 8.91 -10.63 -7.35
C MET A 160 10.11 -10.01 -8.06
N SER A 161 10.44 -10.46 -9.27
CA SER A 161 11.52 -9.88 -10.08
C SER A 161 11.22 -8.42 -10.47
N ILE A 162 9.98 -8.08 -10.87
CA ILE A 162 9.56 -6.70 -11.13
C ILE A 162 9.77 -5.83 -9.88
N ILE A 163 9.35 -6.31 -8.72
CA ILE A 163 9.42 -5.56 -7.47
C ILE A 163 10.87 -5.36 -7.00
N TYR A 164 11.65 -6.44 -6.92
CA TYR A 164 12.96 -6.41 -6.27
C TYR A 164 14.12 -6.17 -7.25
N ASP A 165 14.11 -6.88 -8.39
CA ASP A 165 15.22 -6.80 -9.33
C ASP A 165 15.12 -5.54 -10.20
N ASP A 166 13.92 -5.09 -10.53
CA ASP A 166 13.72 -3.90 -11.36
C ASP A 166 13.50 -2.65 -10.47
N VAL A 167 12.31 -2.42 -9.95
CA VAL A 167 11.92 -1.14 -9.34
C VAL A 167 12.69 -0.80 -8.06
N LYS A 168 12.82 -1.73 -7.11
CA LYS A 168 13.61 -1.50 -5.87
C LYS A 168 15.09 -1.31 -6.15
N ALA A 169 15.60 -1.93 -7.20
CA ALA A 169 16.97 -1.74 -7.65
C ALA A 169 17.18 -0.46 -8.47
N GLY A 170 16.15 0.39 -8.61
CA GLY A 170 16.21 1.66 -9.35
C GLY A 170 16.22 1.49 -10.87
N ARG A 171 15.80 0.33 -11.38
CA ARG A 171 15.68 0.05 -12.81
C ARG A 171 14.24 0.21 -13.28
N VAL A 172 14.07 0.50 -14.56
CA VAL A 172 12.78 0.49 -15.23
C VAL A 172 12.34 -0.96 -15.41
N ALA A 173 11.10 -1.29 -15.02
CA ALA A 173 10.55 -2.62 -15.25
C ALA A 173 10.39 -2.89 -16.75
N ASP A 174 10.62 -4.15 -17.16
CA ASP A 174 10.36 -4.57 -18.53
C ASP A 174 8.85 -4.59 -18.81
N PRO A 175 8.34 -3.75 -19.74
CA PRO A 175 6.91 -3.68 -20.06
C PRO A 175 6.31 -5.02 -20.49
N ALA A 176 7.08 -5.86 -21.20
CA ALA A 176 6.62 -7.18 -21.61
C ALA A 176 6.45 -8.12 -20.40
N LYS A 177 7.33 -8.03 -19.39
CA LYS A 177 7.20 -8.76 -18.13
C LYS A 177 5.95 -8.29 -17.36
N VAL A 178 5.73 -6.98 -17.26
CA VAL A 178 4.55 -6.39 -16.61
C VAL A 178 3.28 -6.85 -17.31
N SER A 179 3.19 -6.73 -18.65
CA SER A 179 2.04 -7.20 -19.43
C SER A 179 1.77 -8.68 -19.18
N SER A 180 2.80 -9.54 -19.26
CA SER A 180 2.60 -10.99 -19.09
C SER A 180 2.03 -11.38 -17.73
N VAL A 181 2.34 -10.63 -16.67
CA VAL A 181 1.78 -10.84 -15.33
C VAL A 181 0.32 -10.39 -15.27
N CYS A 182 0.02 -9.25 -15.88
CA CYS A 182 -1.35 -8.72 -15.93
C CYS A 182 -2.27 -9.63 -16.77
N ASP A 183 -1.78 -10.08 -17.93
CA ASP A 183 -2.53 -10.98 -18.83
C ASP A 183 -2.88 -12.30 -18.12
N ALA A 184 -1.95 -12.87 -17.36
CA ALA A 184 -2.22 -14.07 -16.58
C ALA A 184 -3.38 -13.89 -15.56
N MET A 185 -3.50 -12.72 -14.94
CA MET A 185 -4.63 -12.44 -14.04
C MET A 185 -5.94 -12.23 -14.79
N ILE A 186 -5.89 -11.62 -15.96
CA ILE A 186 -7.06 -11.48 -16.84
C ILE A 186 -7.53 -12.85 -17.33
N GLU A 187 -6.61 -13.71 -17.77
CA GLU A 187 -6.90 -15.09 -18.19
C GLU A 187 -7.47 -15.93 -17.03
N ALA A 188 -7.05 -15.66 -15.80
CA ALA A 188 -7.64 -16.27 -14.60
C ALA A 188 -9.06 -15.76 -14.28
N GLY A 189 -9.63 -14.87 -15.13
CA GLY A 189 -11.00 -14.35 -15.00
C GLY A 189 -11.14 -13.24 -13.95
N CYS A 190 -10.07 -12.53 -13.62
CA CYS A 190 -10.16 -11.39 -12.71
C CYS A 190 -10.82 -10.19 -13.41
N ASP A 191 -11.72 -9.51 -12.71
CA ASP A 191 -12.40 -8.28 -13.15
C ASP A 191 -11.72 -7.00 -12.63
N GLY A 192 -10.63 -7.16 -11.90
CA GLY A 192 -9.71 -6.10 -11.46
C GLY A 192 -8.41 -6.68 -10.94
N ILE A 193 -7.35 -5.86 -10.93
CA ILE A 193 -6.03 -6.25 -10.40
C ILE A 193 -5.62 -5.28 -9.30
N ILE A 194 -5.41 -5.79 -8.09
CA ILE A 194 -4.87 -5.02 -6.98
C ILE A 194 -3.34 -4.95 -7.12
N LEU A 195 -2.81 -3.73 -7.24
CA LEU A 195 -1.39 -3.45 -7.16
C LEU A 195 -0.99 -3.41 -5.68
N GLY A 196 -0.76 -4.58 -5.11
CA GLY A 196 -0.51 -4.84 -3.70
C GLY A 196 0.96 -4.64 -3.28
N CYS A 197 1.73 -3.94 -4.09
CA CYS A 197 3.08 -3.47 -3.75
C CYS A 197 3.27 -2.05 -4.31
N THR A 198 3.87 -1.18 -3.51
CA THR A 198 4.03 0.23 -3.87
C THR A 198 4.98 0.47 -5.04
N GLU A 199 5.84 -0.48 -5.34
CA GLU A 199 6.66 -0.51 -6.55
C GLU A 199 5.80 -0.63 -7.81
N LEU A 200 4.70 -1.39 -7.76
CA LEU A 200 3.75 -1.51 -8.87
C LEU A 200 2.94 -0.22 -9.05
N SER A 201 2.70 0.54 -7.98
CA SER A 201 2.11 1.87 -8.05
C SER A 201 2.98 2.87 -8.83
N LEU A 202 4.32 2.73 -8.72
CA LEU A 202 5.24 3.53 -9.52
C LEU A 202 5.10 3.19 -11.01
N ILE A 203 4.98 1.92 -11.37
CA ILE A 203 4.76 1.47 -12.75
C ILE A 203 3.43 2.02 -13.27
N LYS A 204 2.34 1.92 -12.50
CA LYS A 204 1.03 2.46 -12.89
C LYS A 204 1.11 3.94 -13.23
N ARG A 205 1.82 4.73 -12.42
CA ARG A 205 2.03 6.15 -12.65
C ARG A 205 2.80 6.41 -13.95
N ASP A 206 3.88 5.67 -14.15
CA ASP A 206 4.83 5.93 -15.25
C ASP A 206 4.29 5.42 -16.60
N GLU A 207 3.52 4.34 -16.59
CA GLU A 207 2.93 3.74 -17.79
C GLU A 207 1.46 4.14 -18.03
N GLY A 208 0.83 4.86 -17.09
CA GLY A 208 -0.55 5.33 -17.26
C GLY A 208 -1.59 4.21 -17.26
N LEU A 209 -1.41 3.17 -16.45
CA LEU A 209 -2.33 2.05 -16.38
C LEU A 209 -3.73 2.50 -15.94
N GLY A 210 -4.76 2.01 -16.63
CA GLY A 210 -6.15 2.43 -16.46
C GLY A 210 -6.83 1.94 -15.17
N ALA A 211 -8.14 2.19 -15.07
CA ALA A 211 -8.96 1.94 -13.88
C ALA A 211 -9.14 0.45 -13.51
N PHE A 212 -8.83 -0.47 -14.42
CA PHE A 212 -8.80 -1.91 -14.14
C PHE A 212 -7.75 -2.27 -13.06
N TYR A 213 -6.70 -1.45 -12.95
CA TYR A 213 -5.62 -1.62 -11.97
C TYR A 213 -5.90 -0.80 -10.71
N LEU A 214 -6.29 -1.48 -9.64
CA LEU A 214 -6.62 -0.90 -8.34
C LEU A 214 -5.33 -0.61 -7.58
N ASP A 215 -4.89 0.64 -7.62
CA ASP A 215 -3.66 1.05 -6.96
C ASP A 215 -3.88 1.26 -5.46
N SER A 216 -3.30 0.39 -4.66
CA SER A 216 -3.42 0.46 -3.19
C SER A 216 -2.86 1.75 -2.59
N MET A 217 -1.89 2.39 -3.23
CA MET A 217 -1.33 3.67 -2.76
C MET A 217 -2.27 4.84 -3.07
N GLU A 218 -2.89 4.88 -4.25
CA GLU A 218 -3.94 5.86 -4.55
C GLU A 218 -5.11 5.75 -3.58
N VAL A 219 -5.54 4.52 -3.30
CA VAL A 219 -6.61 4.25 -2.33
C VAL A 219 -6.20 4.64 -0.91
N LEU A 220 -4.94 4.42 -0.51
CA LEU A 220 -4.43 4.89 0.78
C LEU A 220 -4.48 6.42 0.88
N ALA A 221 -4.05 7.13 -0.17
CA ALA A 221 -4.13 8.59 -0.23
C ALA A 221 -5.58 9.08 -0.12
N ARG A 222 -6.51 8.47 -0.89
CA ARG A 222 -7.96 8.76 -0.81
C ARG A 222 -8.49 8.60 0.61
N ASN A 223 -8.17 7.49 1.27
CA ASN A 223 -8.70 7.20 2.61
C ASN A 223 -8.02 8.05 3.70
N ALA A 224 -6.75 8.44 3.52
CA ALA A 224 -6.11 9.42 4.37
C ALA A 224 -6.85 10.78 4.31
N ILE A 225 -7.21 11.26 3.12
CA ILE A 225 -7.97 12.50 2.93
C ILE A 225 -9.36 12.40 3.59
N LEU A 226 -10.08 11.29 3.34
CA LEU A 226 -11.41 11.05 3.94
C LEU A 226 -11.37 10.99 5.47
N ALA A 227 -10.29 10.47 6.06
CA ALA A 227 -10.13 10.37 7.51
C ALA A 227 -10.13 11.73 8.23
N PHE A 228 -9.85 12.82 7.50
CA PHE A 228 -9.90 14.20 7.96
C PHE A 228 -11.18 14.94 7.52
N GLY A 229 -12.19 14.22 7.06
CA GLY A 229 -13.46 14.82 6.60
C GLY A 229 -13.32 15.67 5.32
N LYS A 230 -12.18 15.55 4.60
CA LYS A 230 -11.95 16.27 3.35
C LYS A 230 -12.41 15.43 2.16
N THR A 231 -12.70 16.09 1.03
CA THR A 231 -13.18 15.43 -0.18
C THR A 231 -11.99 15.10 -1.09
N PRO A 232 -11.74 13.81 -1.40
CA PRO A 232 -10.78 13.45 -2.43
C PRO A 232 -11.35 13.71 -3.83
N ILE A 233 -10.49 14.05 -4.79
CA ILE A 233 -10.81 14.24 -6.22
C ILE A 233 -10.04 13.26 -7.09
N GLY A 234 -10.55 12.95 -8.29
CA GLY A 234 -9.88 12.08 -9.28
C GLY A 234 -10.11 10.58 -9.07
N PHE A 235 -11.21 10.19 -8.41
CA PHE A 235 -11.60 8.79 -8.14
C PHE A 235 -12.97 8.41 -8.73
N ASP A 236 -13.49 9.22 -9.64
CA ASP A 236 -14.79 9.01 -10.30
C ASP A 236 -14.74 7.88 -11.35
#